data_8a7e1c64a097926ff621c7d9c5c89897
#
_entry.id   8a7e1c64a097926ff621c7d9c5c89897
#
_cell.length_a   1.000
_cell.length_b   1.000
_cell.length_c   1.000
_cell.angle_alpha   90.00
_cell.angle_beta   90.00
_cell.angle_gamma   90.00
#
_symmetry.space_group_name_H-M   'P 1'
#
loop_
_entity.id
_entity.type
_entity.pdbx_description
1 polymer ?
#
loop_
_entity_poly.entity_id
_entity_poly.type
_entity_poly.pdbx_seq_one_letter_code
_entity_poly.pdbx_strand_id
1 'polypeptide(L)'
;YDHGCLEKPNGKDTIYRLSYEECRNLIDSMRFESDVFGVEKEAGKLNGILAAVYQNVFGTEVYPSIEEKAANLLYFLIKDHPFADGCKRIGASIFLEFLNKNNHLIIDHRQIISNSALVAITLMIAESRPEEKETMVKLVMNFLK
;
A
#
# COMPACT_ATOMS: atom_id res chain seq x y z
N TYR A 1 6.64 -5.40 29.52
CA TYR A 1 6.56 -6.07 28.67
C TYR A 1 6.42 -6.47 28.69
N ASP A 2 6.42 -5.86 29.28
CA ASP A 2 6.52 -6.58 28.61
C ASP A 2 6.12 -6.96 28.42
N HIS A 3 5.69 -7.26 28.80
CA HIS A 3 5.58 -7.80 28.00
C HIS A 3 5.45 -8.17 27.63
N GLY A 4 5.49 -7.65 28.65
CA GLY A 4 5.69 -8.14 27.73
C GLY A 4 5.37 -8.51 27.39
N CYS A 5 5.15 -8.49 27.68
CA CYS A 5 5.19 -9.06 26.87
C CYS A 5 4.72 -9.41 26.29
N LEU A 6 4.43 -9.34 26.50
CA LEU A 6 4.28 -9.82 25.53
C LEU A 6 3.79 -10.23 24.86
N GLU A 7 3.51 -10.27 24.81
CA GLU A 7 3.33 -10.70 23.84
C GLU A 7 2.78 -10.92 23.11
N LYS A 8 2.61 -10.88 23.08
CA LYS A 8 2.35 -11.12 22.09
C LYS A 8 2.20 -11.57 21.47
N PRO A 9 1.90 -11.75 21.54
CA PRO A 9 1.87 -12.03 20.62
C PRO A 9 1.48 -12.18 19.96
N ASN A 10 1.07 -12.05 19.81
CA ASN A 10 0.84 -12.13 18.98
C ASN A 10 0.47 -11.56 18.43
N GLY A 11 -0.02 -11.66 19.02
CA GLY A 11 -0.76 -10.88 18.20
C GLY A 11 -0.03 -9.80 17.86
N LYS A 12 0.49 -9.76 18.77
CA LYS A 12 1.54 -8.97 18.48
C LYS A 12 1.59 -8.63 17.06
N ASP A 13 1.44 -9.48 16.37
CA ASP A 13 1.78 -9.35 15.02
C ASP A 13 0.59 -9.09 14.16
N THR A 14 -0.45 -8.52 14.73
CA THR A 14 -1.62 -8.14 13.96
C THR A 14 -1.29 -6.94 13.10
N ILE A 15 -1.42 -7.12 11.80
CA ILE A 15 -1.18 -6.05 10.84
C ILE A 15 -2.45 -5.22 10.73
N TYR A 16 -2.29 -3.90 10.83
CA TYR A 16 -3.42 -2.98 10.67
C TYR A 16 -3.91 -3.01 9.22
N ARG A 17 -5.20 -3.20 9.04
CA ARG A 17 -5.80 -3.20 7.70
C ARG A 17 -6.45 -1.86 7.42
N LEU A 18 -6.04 -1.21 6.33
CA LEU A 18 -6.72 -0.01 5.90
C LEU A 18 -8.09 -0.39 5.34
N SER A 19 -9.11 0.30 5.79
CA SER A 19 -10.46 0.08 5.29
C SER A 19 -10.69 0.91 4.03
N TYR A 20 -11.74 0.55 3.30
CA TYR A 20 -12.16 1.33 2.14
C TYR A 20 -12.44 2.78 2.55
N GLU A 21 -13.14 2.96 3.67
CA GLU A 21 -13.47 4.30 4.15
C GLU A 21 -12.25 5.15 4.45
N GLU A 22 -11.25 4.54 5.10
CA GLU A 22 -10.01 5.26 5.39
C GLU A 22 -9.32 5.71 4.11
N CYS A 23 -9.29 4.83 3.11
CA CYS A 23 -8.70 5.16 1.83
C CYS A 23 -9.50 6.25 1.14
N ARG A 24 -10.84 6.19 1.15
CA ARG A 24 -11.66 7.23 0.53
C ARG A 24 -11.47 8.56 1.22
N ASN A 25 -11.41 8.58 2.55
CA ASN A 25 -11.19 9.82 3.27
C ASN A 25 -9.85 10.46 2.90
N LEU A 26 -8.82 9.64 2.77
CA LEU A 26 -7.52 10.13 2.36
C LEU A 26 -7.56 10.70 0.94
N ILE A 27 -8.17 9.97 0.01
CA ILE A 27 -8.31 10.41 -1.37
C ILE A 27 -9.11 11.71 -1.45
N ASP A 28 -10.21 11.78 -0.72
CA ASP A 28 -11.07 12.96 -0.76
C ASP A 28 -10.36 14.19 -0.22
N SER A 29 -9.44 14.01 0.72
CA SER A 29 -8.66 15.13 1.24
C SER A 29 -7.66 15.66 0.21
N MET A 30 -7.38 14.90 -0.86
CA MET A 30 -6.46 15.28 -1.91
C MET A 30 -7.16 15.85 -3.15
N ARG A 31 -8.50 15.81 -3.18
CA ARG A 31 -9.26 16.18 -4.39
C ARG A 31 -9.38 17.68 -4.56
N PHE A 32 -8.37 18.28 -5.11
CA PHE A 32 -8.44 19.72 -5.37
C PHE A 32 -7.92 20.09 -6.77
N GLU A 33 -7.48 19.11 -7.57
CA GLU A 33 -6.88 19.40 -8.86
C GLU A 33 -7.79 19.12 -10.05
N SER A 34 -8.70 18.17 -9.94
CA SER A 34 -9.61 17.85 -11.02
C SER A 34 -10.87 17.20 -10.47
N ASP A 35 -11.94 17.30 -11.26
CA ASP A 35 -13.23 16.72 -10.87
C ASP A 35 -13.21 15.20 -10.88
N VAL A 36 -12.26 14.59 -11.60
CA VAL A 36 -12.20 13.13 -11.72
C VAL A 36 -11.08 12.53 -10.90
N PHE A 37 -10.35 13.34 -10.13
CA PHE A 37 -9.29 12.84 -9.27
C PHE A 37 -9.88 11.88 -8.24
N GLY A 38 -9.37 10.65 -8.20
CA GLY A 38 -9.81 9.67 -7.23
C GLY A 38 -11.19 9.07 -7.49
N VAL A 39 -11.80 9.37 -8.63
CA VAL A 39 -13.07 8.77 -9.02
C VAL A 39 -12.77 7.37 -9.54
N GLU A 40 -13.39 6.34 -8.94
CA GLU A 40 -13.18 4.97 -9.37
C GLU A 40 -13.79 4.75 -10.75
N LYS A 41 -13.03 4.11 -11.63
CA LYS A 41 -13.52 3.83 -12.98
C LYS A 41 -14.71 2.89 -12.98
N GLU A 42 -14.70 1.93 -12.05
CA GLU A 42 -15.78 0.97 -11.87
C GLU A 42 -16.01 0.78 -10.38
N ALA A 43 -17.26 0.64 -9.99
CA ALA A 43 -17.59 0.39 -8.60
C ALA A 43 -16.89 -0.87 -8.11
N GLY A 44 -16.30 -0.81 -6.92
CA GLY A 44 -15.65 -1.96 -6.33
C GLY A 44 -14.18 -2.16 -6.68
N LYS A 45 -13.62 -1.31 -7.54
CA LYS A 45 -12.21 -1.45 -7.92
C LYS A 45 -11.28 -1.36 -6.73
N LEU A 46 -11.44 -0.33 -5.92
CA LEU A 46 -10.57 -0.15 -4.75
C LEU A 46 -10.78 -1.26 -3.72
N ASN A 47 -12.04 -1.63 -3.48
CA ASN A 47 -12.33 -2.75 -2.58
C ASN A 47 -11.68 -4.04 -3.07
N GLY A 48 -11.68 -4.27 -4.37
CA GLY A 48 -11.05 -5.45 -4.95
C GLY A 48 -9.56 -5.47 -4.68
N ILE A 49 -8.89 -4.32 -4.80
CA ILE A 49 -7.46 -4.22 -4.54
C ILE A 49 -7.18 -4.49 -3.07
N LEU A 50 -7.95 -3.88 -2.17
CA LEU A 50 -7.77 -4.10 -0.73
C LEU A 50 -7.98 -5.58 -0.39
N ALA A 51 -9.02 -6.19 -0.95
CA ALA A 51 -9.27 -7.62 -0.72
C ALA A 51 -8.10 -8.47 -1.20
N ALA A 52 -7.51 -8.13 -2.34
CA ALA A 52 -6.37 -8.87 -2.87
C ALA A 52 -5.15 -8.78 -1.95
N VAL A 53 -4.92 -7.61 -1.37
CA VAL A 53 -3.78 -7.42 -0.47
C VAL A 53 -3.93 -8.26 0.80
N TYR A 54 -5.15 -8.36 1.31
CA TYR A 54 -5.41 -9.06 2.58
C TYR A 54 -5.91 -10.49 2.41
N GLN A 55 -5.89 -11.01 1.18
CA GLN A 55 -6.47 -12.33 0.93
C GLN A 55 -5.66 -13.45 1.59
N ASN A 56 -6.36 -14.53 1.91
CA ASN A 56 -5.68 -15.72 2.37
C ASN A 56 -6.28 -16.93 1.65
N VAL A 57 -5.50 -18.03 1.63
CA VAL A 57 -5.91 -19.28 1.01
C VAL A 57 -5.77 -20.34 2.09
N PHE A 58 -6.90 -20.93 2.48
CA PHE A 58 -6.93 -21.96 3.52
C PHE A 58 -6.24 -21.48 4.80
N GLY A 59 -6.49 -20.23 5.19
CA GLY A 59 -5.93 -19.68 6.42
C GLY A 59 -4.51 -19.15 6.32
N THR A 60 -3.87 -19.26 5.16
CA THR A 60 -2.52 -18.74 4.95
C THR A 60 -2.60 -17.46 4.14
N GLU A 61 -2.06 -16.38 4.67
CA GLU A 61 -2.05 -15.11 3.95
C GLU A 61 -1.17 -15.20 2.71
N VAL A 62 -1.67 -14.67 1.60
CA VAL A 62 -0.90 -14.66 0.35
C VAL A 62 0.28 -13.70 0.46
N TYR A 63 0.09 -12.57 1.13
CA TYR A 63 1.15 -11.60 1.39
C TYR A 63 1.27 -11.42 2.91
N PRO A 64 2.08 -12.25 3.58
CA PRO A 64 2.04 -12.31 5.05
C PRO A 64 2.73 -11.15 5.76
N SER A 65 3.70 -10.48 5.15
CA SER A 65 4.46 -9.45 5.83
C SER A 65 3.93 -8.06 5.49
N ILE A 66 4.29 -7.08 6.32
CA ILE A 66 3.99 -5.67 6.04
C ILE A 66 4.62 -5.26 4.72
N GLU A 67 5.87 -5.67 4.49
CA GLU A 67 6.58 -5.33 3.27
C GLU A 67 5.89 -5.88 2.03
N GLU A 68 5.45 -7.14 2.08
CA GLU A 68 4.75 -7.74 0.95
C GLU A 68 3.41 -7.07 0.69
N LYS A 69 2.66 -6.82 1.76
CA LYS A 69 1.37 -6.15 1.61
C LYS A 69 1.54 -4.75 1.04
N ALA A 70 2.48 -3.98 1.57
CA ALA A 70 2.71 -2.62 1.11
C ALA A 70 3.14 -2.60 -0.35
N ALA A 71 4.08 -3.47 -0.72
CA ALA A 71 4.59 -3.51 -2.09
C ALA A 71 3.50 -3.89 -3.09
N ASN A 72 2.69 -4.88 -2.76
CA ASN A 72 1.61 -5.30 -3.65
C ASN A 72 0.49 -4.27 -3.71
N LEU A 73 0.21 -3.61 -2.59
CA LEU A 73 -0.79 -2.54 -2.57
C LEU A 73 -0.38 -1.42 -3.53
N LEU A 74 0.86 -0.97 -3.45
CA LEU A 74 1.36 0.07 -4.34
C LEU A 74 1.30 -0.38 -5.79
N TYR A 75 1.74 -1.61 -6.06
CA TYR A 75 1.73 -2.15 -7.41
C TYR A 75 0.32 -2.16 -8.00
N PHE A 76 -0.65 -2.70 -7.24
CA PHE A 76 -2.03 -2.79 -7.74
C PHE A 76 -2.64 -1.41 -7.96
N LEU A 77 -2.38 -0.47 -7.05
CA LEU A 77 -2.97 0.87 -7.18
C LEU A 77 -2.46 1.60 -8.42
N ILE A 78 -1.24 1.30 -8.85
CA ILE A 78 -0.68 1.92 -10.04
C ILE A 78 -1.04 1.14 -11.30
N LYS A 79 -0.84 -0.17 -11.30
CA LYS A 79 -0.99 -0.97 -12.52
C LYS A 79 -2.43 -1.31 -12.87
N ASP A 80 -3.28 -1.51 -11.88
CA ASP A 80 -4.68 -1.81 -12.15
C ASP A 80 -5.47 -0.56 -12.50
N HIS A 81 -4.89 0.60 -12.27
CA HIS A 81 -5.41 1.87 -12.70
C HIS A 81 -6.87 2.07 -12.26
N PRO A 82 -7.16 1.96 -10.97
CA PRO A 82 -8.56 1.94 -10.50
C PRO A 82 -9.26 3.30 -10.57
N PHE A 83 -8.51 4.39 -10.71
CA PHE A 83 -9.09 5.73 -10.69
C PHE A 83 -8.96 6.40 -12.06
N ALA A 84 -9.91 7.29 -12.35
CA ALA A 84 -9.88 8.04 -13.60
C ALA A 84 -8.68 8.98 -13.67
N ASP A 85 -8.24 9.50 -12.51
CA ASP A 85 -7.08 10.38 -12.42
C ASP A 85 -6.45 10.21 -11.07
N GLY A 86 -5.13 10.35 -11.01
CA GLY A 86 -4.40 10.40 -9.75
C GLY A 86 -3.87 9.07 -9.25
N CYS A 87 -3.88 8.01 -10.05
CA CYS A 87 -3.47 6.68 -9.58
C CYS A 87 -2.09 6.66 -8.93
N LYS A 88 -1.09 7.32 -9.52
CA LYS A 88 0.26 7.32 -8.96
C LYS A 88 0.32 8.07 -7.63
N ARG A 89 -0.32 9.23 -7.58
CA ARG A 89 -0.32 10.04 -6.36
C ARG A 89 -1.12 9.38 -5.25
N ILE A 90 -2.28 8.86 -5.59
CA ILE A 90 -3.14 8.16 -4.63
C ILE A 90 -2.43 6.88 -4.14
N GLY A 91 -1.82 6.15 -5.08
CA GLY A 91 -1.09 4.93 -4.72
C GLY A 91 0.01 5.21 -3.72
N ALA A 92 0.81 6.25 -3.97
CA ALA A 92 1.88 6.64 -3.05
C ALA A 92 1.33 7.03 -1.68
N SER A 93 0.23 7.79 -1.66
CA SER A 93 -0.35 8.26 -0.40
C SER A 93 -0.93 7.11 0.43
N ILE A 94 -1.65 6.21 -0.21
CA ILE A 94 -2.21 5.05 0.49
C ILE A 94 -1.10 4.13 0.97
N PHE A 95 -0.07 3.94 0.17
CA PHE A 95 1.11 3.16 0.54
C PHE A 95 1.75 3.72 1.82
N LEU A 96 1.98 5.03 1.87
CA LEU A 96 2.57 5.67 3.05
C LEU A 96 1.64 5.55 4.26
N GLU A 97 0.36 5.69 4.06
CA GLU A 97 -0.60 5.58 5.16
C GLU A 97 -0.63 4.16 5.71
N PHE A 98 -0.56 3.15 4.85
CA PHE A 98 -0.50 1.76 5.28
C PHE A 98 0.74 1.53 6.14
N LEU A 99 1.89 2.02 5.70
CA LEU A 99 3.12 1.88 6.47
C LEU A 99 3.03 2.62 7.80
N ASN A 100 2.46 3.83 7.79
CA ASN A 100 2.34 4.62 9.00
C ASN A 100 1.44 3.94 10.03
N LYS A 101 0.30 3.41 9.60
CA LYS A 101 -0.63 2.72 10.49
C LYS A 101 -0.03 1.45 11.07
N ASN A 102 0.97 0.89 10.41
CA ASN A 102 1.65 -0.32 10.86
C ASN A 102 2.99 -0.02 11.54
N ASN A 103 3.24 1.24 11.86
CA ASN A 103 4.46 1.68 12.53
C ASN A 103 5.73 1.30 11.75
N HIS A 104 5.62 1.32 10.43
CA HIS A 104 6.72 0.92 9.55
C HIS A 104 7.15 2.05 8.61
N LEU A 105 6.65 3.27 8.84
CA LEU A 105 7.02 4.41 8.00
C LEU A 105 8.22 5.15 8.54
N ILE A 106 8.24 5.40 9.85
CA ILE A 106 9.33 6.13 10.49
C ILE A 106 10.11 5.15 11.35
N ILE A 107 11.37 4.93 11.00
CA ILE A 107 12.28 4.02 11.71
C ILE A 107 13.51 4.83 12.05
N ASP A 108 13.85 4.88 13.35
CA ASP A 108 15.01 5.62 13.85
C ASP A 108 14.96 7.08 13.40
N HIS A 109 13.79 7.70 13.52
CA HIS A 109 13.57 9.12 13.21
C HIS A 109 13.67 9.43 11.72
N ARG A 110 13.66 8.42 10.86
CA ARG A 110 13.72 8.60 9.41
C ARG A 110 12.58 7.88 8.73
N GLN A 111 12.08 8.49 7.65
CA GLN A 111 11.12 7.81 6.81
C GLN A 111 11.85 6.66 6.09
N ILE A 112 11.25 5.47 6.15
CA ILE A 112 11.91 4.26 5.65
C ILE A 112 12.20 4.32 4.15
N ILE A 113 11.38 5.07 3.41
CA ILE A 113 11.62 5.31 1.99
C ILE A 113 11.45 6.81 1.76
N SER A 114 12.42 7.44 1.11
CA SER A 114 12.33 8.87 0.88
C SER A 114 11.25 9.19 -0.15
N ASN A 115 10.72 10.41 -0.09
CA ASN A 115 9.69 10.82 -1.03
C ASN A 115 10.20 10.77 -2.48
N SER A 116 11.46 11.15 -2.70
CA SER A 116 12.02 11.12 -4.06
C SER A 116 12.17 9.69 -4.57
N ALA A 117 12.59 8.75 -3.69
CA ALA A 117 12.66 7.35 -4.08
C ALA A 117 11.28 6.80 -4.39
N LEU A 118 10.28 7.18 -3.60
CA LEU A 118 8.91 6.72 -3.82
C LEU A 118 8.38 7.23 -5.16
N VAL A 119 8.61 8.49 -5.49
CA VAL A 119 8.20 9.03 -6.80
C VAL A 119 8.85 8.23 -7.94
N ALA A 120 10.16 7.97 -7.83
CA ALA A 120 10.85 7.21 -8.86
C ALA A 120 10.26 5.80 -9.01
N ILE A 121 9.95 5.16 -7.89
CA ILE A 121 9.37 3.81 -7.91
C ILE A 121 7.99 3.82 -8.55
N THR A 122 7.14 4.80 -8.24
CA THR A 122 5.83 4.87 -8.85
C THR A 122 5.92 4.99 -10.37
N LEU A 123 6.88 5.77 -10.84
CA LEU A 123 7.10 5.91 -12.28
C LEU A 123 7.60 4.61 -12.90
N MET A 124 8.51 3.93 -12.22
CA MET A 124 9.02 2.63 -12.69
C MET A 124 7.90 1.60 -12.79
N ILE A 125 7.06 1.53 -11.77
CA ILE A 125 5.93 0.60 -11.79
C ILE A 125 4.99 0.94 -12.94
N ALA A 126 4.67 2.21 -13.11
CA ALA A 126 3.76 2.65 -14.16
C ALA A 126 4.25 2.26 -15.54
N GLU A 127 5.57 2.32 -15.77
CA GLU A 127 6.17 2.00 -17.05
C GLU A 127 6.50 0.52 -17.22
N SER A 128 6.40 -0.28 -16.16
CA SER A 128 6.81 -1.68 -16.22
C SER A 128 5.82 -2.52 -17.01
N ARG A 129 6.32 -3.63 -17.51
CA ARG A 129 5.47 -4.60 -18.22
C ARG A 129 4.91 -5.60 -17.21
N PRO A 130 3.75 -6.23 -17.53
CA PRO A 130 3.15 -7.19 -16.58
C PRO A 130 4.09 -8.30 -16.14
N GLU A 131 4.97 -8.76 -17.01
CA GLU A 131 5.89 -9.84 -16.66
C GLU A 131 6.98 -9.37 -15.70
N GLU A 132 7.10 -8.06 -15.46
CA GLU A 132 8.07 -7.51 -14.53
C GLU A 132 7.50 -7.31 -13.11
N LYS A 133 6.28 -7.75 -12.88
CA LYS A 133 5.60 -7.54 -11.59
C LYS A 133 6.46 -7.98 -10.41
N GLU A 134 6.96 -9.20 -10.47
CA GLU A 134 7.73 -9.76 -9.36
C GLU A 134 8.96 -8.91 -9.06
N THR A 135 9.63 -8.44 -10.11
CA THR A 135 10.80 -7.57 -9.96
C THR A 135 10.42 -6.26 -9.28
N MET A 136 9.32 -5.65 -9.71
CA MET A 136 8.87 -4.38 -9.13
C MET A 136 8.49 -4.55 -7.66
N VAL A 137 7.76 -5.61 -7.34
CA VAL A 137 7.34 -5.87 -5.96
C VAL A 137 8.58 -6.08 -5.08
N LYS A 138 9.55 -6.86 -5.54
CA LYS A 138 10.78 -7.09 -4.79
C LYS A 138 11.57 -5.82 -4.58
N LEU A 139 11.60 -4.96 -5.58
CA LEU A 139 12.30 -3.68 -5.47
C LEU A 139 11.70 -2.85 -4.33
N VAL A 140 10.37 -2.73 -4.30
CA VAL A 140 9.69 -1.99 -3.23
C VAL A 140 10.01 -2.61 -1.88
N MET A 141 9.89 -3.95 -1.78
CA MET A 141 10.16 -4.63 -0.52
C MET A 141 11.56 -4.36 0.00
N ASN A 142 12.54 -4.28 -0.89
CA ASN A 142 13.92 -4.01 -0.48
C ASN A 142 14.09 -2.64 0.16
N PHE A 143 13.30 -1.65 -0.25
CA PHE A 143 13.34 -0.35 0.39
C PHE A 143 12.73 -0.37 1.80
N LEU A 144 11.94 -1.37 2.10
CA LEU A 144 11.19 -1.41 3.37
C LEU A 144 11.84 -2.29 4.44
N LYS A 145 12.98 -2.85 4.15
CA LYS A 145 13.67 -3.72 5.12
C LYS A 145 14.43 -2.93 6.16
#